data_def5f6569ee9b15a05a72fae773e5d2f
#
_entry.id   def5f6569ee9b15a05a72fae773e5d2f
#
_cell.length_a   1.000
_cell.length_b   1.000
_cell.length_c   1.000
_cell.angle_alpha   90.00
_cell.angle_beta   90.00
_cell.angle_gamma   90.00
#
_symmetry.space_group_name_H-M   'P 1'
#
loop_
_entity.id
_entity.type
_entity.pdbx_description
1 polymer ?
#
loop_
_entity_poly.entity_id
_entity_poly.type
_entity_poly.pdbx_seq_one_letter_code
_entity_poly.pdbx_strand_id
1 'polypeptide(L)'
;MNSTSAIDIGRPTTRRNTRWRYWRGELKGSEYTWAVAFIVPYVAVFLVFLAYPVVYGLWMGSAASLYRELFSDPIYQSTMVNTALYLALAVNVKMVLALLLSGFFMRPGWWMQALLLIYILPWAVPAQSGFISIHWMLNGEWGFLNNLLYTLFHIEGPSWLNERWLALGSAIATHIWKQMPFWTVILLAGRMAIPLEILDTAKVDGATGLRCFVHITLPLIANLYLTCTLLSTIFTLGDFNTVFFISGGGPANLTHVLATLGIRNAFDLAEPPLGVAAAMSALPLMIPLVIVLMRRLRTAEVQL
;
A
#
# COMPACT_ATOMS: atom_id res chain seq x y z
N MET A 1 21.18 -91.22 8.68
CA MET A 1 21.12 -90.43 7.47
C MET A 1 20.18 -89.28 7.72
N ASN A 2 20.67 -88.20 8.28
CA ASN A 2 19.91 -86.99 8.55
C ASN A 2 20.77 -85.80 8.17
N SER A 3 20.41 -85.14 7.10
CA SER A 3 20.97 -83.87 6.69
C SER A 3 20.16 -82.72 7.32
N THR A 4 20.74 -82.11 8.32
CA THR A 4 20.18 -80.86 8.93
C THR A 4 20.61 -79.66 8.12
N SER A 5 19.69 -79.09 7.42
CA SER A 5 19.88 -77.81 6.73
C SER A 5 19.93 -76.67 7.76
N ALA A 6 21.08 -76.00 7.86
CA ALA A 6 21.24 -74.76 8.66
C ALA A 6 20.50 -73.59 8.00
N ILE A 7 19.59 -73.00 8.78
CA ILE A 7 18.91 -71.80 8.42
C ILE A 7 19.89 -70.62 8.62
N ASP A 8 20.28 -69.97 7.50
CA ASP A 8 21.09 -68.79 7.49
C ASP A 8 20.21 -67.63 7.97
N ILE A 9 20.41 -67.17 9.20
CA ILE A 9 19.75 -65.99 9.75
C ILE A 9 20.51 -64.75 9.23
N GLY A 10 19.97 -64.17 8.15
CA GLY A 10 20.49 -62.97 7.53
C GLY A 10 20.74 -61.86 8.55
N ARG A 11 21.95 -61.29 8.53
CA ARG A 11 22.40 -60.15 9.29
C ARG A 11 21.53 -58.94 8.94
N PRO A 12 21.11 -58.11 9.91
CA PRO A 12 20.34 -56.93 9.63
C PRO A 12 21.21 -55.96 8.80
N THR A 13 20.77 -55.69 7.59
CA THR A 13 21.33 -54.67 6.73
C THR A 13 21.25 -53.33 7.46
N THR A 14 22.39 -52.80 7.82
CA THR A 14 22.53 -51.45 8.37
C THR A 14 21.81 -50.46 7.46
N ARG A 15 20.68 -49.95 7.93
CA ARG A 15 19.95 -48.83 7.34
C ARG A 15 20.94 -47.71 7.20
N ARG A 16 21.43 -47.52 5.99
CA ARG A 16 22.28 -46.40 5.59
C ARG A 16 21.48 -45.14 5.82
N ASN A 17 21.79 -44.43 6.90
CA ASN A 17 21.29 -43.10 7.18
C ASN A 17 21.57 -42.18 5.98
N THR A 18 20.63 -42.11 5.07
CA THR A 18 20.56 -41.02 4.07
C THR A 18 20.12 -39.76 4.78
N ARG A 19 20.98 -39.28 5.70
CA ARG A 19 20.90 -37.93 6.25
C ARG A 19 21.08 -36.98 5.07
N TRP A 20 19.98 -36.33 4.71
CA TRP A 20 19.83 -35.01 4.14
C TRP A 20 21.14 -34.29 3.74
N ARG A 21 21.77 -34.74 2.66
CA ARG A 21 22.83 -34.05 1.94
C ARG A 21 22.27 -33.23 0.77
N TYR A 22 21.05 -32.77 0.90
CA TYR A 22 20.49 -31.79 -0.02
C TYR A 22 20.73 -30.43 0.60
N TRP A 23 21.67 -29.68 0.09
CA TRP A 23 21.96 -28.25 0.29
C TRP A 23 23.44 -27.91 0.46
N ARG A 24 24.31 -28.69 -0.16
CA ARG A 24 25.58 -28.21 -0.67
C ARG A 24 25.77 -28.78 -2.08
N GLY A 25 24.99 -28.30 -3.03
CA GLY A 25 25.37 -28.35 -4.42
C GLY A 25 26.57 -27.43 -4.54
N GLU A 26 27.79 -27.98 -4.56
CA GLU A 26 28.93 -27.29 -5.10
C GLU A 26 28.52 -26.99 -6.55
N LEU A 27 28.17 -25.72 -6.81
CA LEU A 27 27.95 -25.23 -8.17
C LEU A 27 29.22 -25.59 -8.94
N LYS A 28 29.16 -26.54 -9.87
CA LYS A 28 30.28 -26.84 -10.76
C LYS A 28 30.65 -25.54 -11.43
N GLY A 29 31.90 -25.26 -11.68
CA GLY A 29 32.39 -23.97 -12.19
C GLY A 29 31.62 -23.42 -13.39
N SER A 30 31.07 -24.29 -14.24
CA SER A 30 30.19 -23.95 -15.36
C SER A 30 28.82 -23.34 -14.89
N GLU A 31 28.24 -23.86 -13.85
CA GLU A 31 26.92 -23.34 -13.31
C GLU A 31 27.10 -21.98 -12.65
N TYR A 32 28.20 -21.77 -11.96
CA TYR A 32 28.56 -20.48 -11.39
C TYR A 32 28.78 -19.41 -12.48
N THR A 33 29.47 -19.78 -13.56
CA THR A 33 29.69 -18.87 -14.71
C THR A 33 28.39 -18.47 -15.37
N TRP A 34 27.46 -19.40 -15.56
CA TRP A 34 26.11 -19.10 -16.10
C TRP A 34 25.28 -18.27 -15.13
N ALA A 35 25.31 -18.56 -13.83
CA ALA A 35 24.62 -17.78 -12.83
C ALA A 35 25.08 -16.32 -12.83
N VAL A 36 26.40 -16.09 -12.88
CA VAL A 36 26.98 -14.73 -12.98
C VAL A 36 26.59 -14.08 -14.31
N ALA A 37 26.68 -14.81 -15.44
CA ALA A 37 26.31 -14.29 -16.75
C ALA A 37 24.86 -13.81 -16.85
N PHE A 38 23.91 -14.45 -16.14
CA PHE A 38 22.53 -14.00 -16.08
C PHE A 38 22.28 -12.88 -15.08
N ILE A 39 23.03 -12.82 -13.97
CA ILE A 39 22.86 -11.78 -12.95
C ILE A 39 23.48 -10.45 -13.41
N VAL A 40 24.63 -10.48 -14.08
CA VAL A 40 25.36 -9.26 -14.49
C VAL A 40 24.50 -8.28 -15.30
N PRO A 41 23.79 -8.67 -16.37
CA PRO A 41 22.96 -7.73 -17.13
C PRO A 41 21.81 -7.16 -16.28
N TYR A 42 21.19 -7.95 -15.41
CA TYR A 42 20.15 -7.46 -14.48
C TYR A 42 20.73 -6.42 -13.50
N VAL A 43 21.86 -6.73 -12.87
CA VAL A 43 22.54 -5.81 -11.94
C VAL A 43 23.01 -4.55 -12.66
N ALA A 44 23.52 -4.66 -13.89
CA ALA A 44 23.93 -3.51 -14.68
C ALA A 44 22.74 -2.58 -14.97
N VAL A 45 21.60 -3.12 -15.43
CA VAL A 45 20.38 -2.35 -15.66
C VAL A 45 19.88 -1.71 -14.36
N PHE A 46 19.86 -2.46 -13.25
CA PHE A 46 19.48 -1.94 -11.94
C PHE A 46 20.37 -0.77 -11.49
N LEU A 47 21.69 -0.92 -11.63
CA LEU A 47 22.64 0.13 -11.22
C LEU A 47 22.51 1.39 -12.09
N VAL A 48 22.36 1.25 -13.40
CA VAL A 48 22.29 2.39 -14.33
C VAL A 48 20.94 3.09 -14.27
N PHE A 49 19.83 2.35 -14.24
CA PHE A 49 18.49 2.94 -14.40
C PHE A 49 17.77 3.17 -13.08
N LEU A 50 18.18 2.55 -11.99
CA LEU A 50 17.56 2.75 -10.70
C LEU A 50 18.52 3.34 -9.67
N ALA A 51 19.66 2.68 -9.40
CA ALA A 51 20.56 3.11 -8.34
C ALA A 51 21.20 4.47 -8.65
N TYR A 52 21.74 4.65 -9.86
CA TYR A 52 22.39 5.90 -10.27
C TYR A 52 21.43 7.11 -10.22
N PRO A 53 20.21 7.11 -10.83
CA PRO A 53 19.30 8.24 -10.73
C PRO A 53 18.87 8.55 -9.30
N VAL A 54 18.65 7.52 -8.46
CA VAL A 54 18.30 7.73 -7.05
C VAL A 54 19.45 8.39 -6.29
N VAL A 55 20.68 7.88 -6.41
CA VAL A 55 21.86 8.46 -5.74
C VAL A 55 22.14 9.87 -6.24
N TYR A 56 22.04 10.09 -7.55
CA TYR A 56 22.19 11.42 -8.15
C TYR A 56 21.13 12.41 -7.65
N GLY A 57 19.87 11.98 -7.60
CA GLY A 57 18.78 12.78 -7.05
C GLY A 57 19.02 13.13 -5.58
N LEU A 58 19.40 12.16 -4.74
CA LEU A 58 19.73 12.39 -3.33
C LEU A 58 20.88 13.41 -3.18
N TRP A 59 21.91 13.29 -4.01
CA TRP A 59 23.01 14.26 -4.02
C TRP A 59 22.53 15.66 -4.43
N MET A 60 21.76 15.76 -5.50
CA MET A 60 21.24 17.03 -6.03
C MET A 60 20.36 17.75 -5.02
N GLY A 61 19.48 17.01 -4.29
CA GLY A 61 18.56 17.58 -3.28
C GLY A 61 19.18 17.75 -1.89
N SER A 62 20.47 17.47 -1.67
CA SER A 62 21.07 17.46 -0.34
C SER A 62 21.54 18.82 0.19
N ALA A 63 21.58 19.86 -0.65
CA ALA A 63 22.10 21.17 -0.27
C ALA A 63 21.20 21.87 0.78
N ALA A 64 21.78 22.29 1.90
CA ALA A 64 21.03 22.93 3.00
C ALA A 64 20.35 24.26 2.59
N SER A 65 20.88 24.95 1.55
CA SER A 65 20.27 26.17 1.01
C SER A 65 18.88 25.91 0.46
N LEU A 66 18.66 24.77 -0.23
CA LEU A 66 17.37 24.39 -0.80
C LEU A 66 16.29 24.23 0.29
N TYR A 67 16.63 23.63 1.41
CA TYR A 67 15.69 23.48 2.53
C TYR A 67 15.37 24.81 3.19
N ARG A 68 16.34 25.73 3.29
CA ARG A 68 16.07 27.08 3.80
C ARG A 68 15.10 27.82 2.89
N GLU A 69 15.26 27.71 1.58
CA GLU A 69 14.37 28.28 0.58
C GLU A 69 12.97 27.66 0.69
N LEU A 70 12.86 26.32 0.70
CA LEU A 70 11.59 25.61 0.88
C LEU A 70 10.85 26.04 2.15
N PHE A 71 11.53 26.08 3.30
CA PHE A 71 10.88 26.44 4.56
C PHE A 71 10.42 27.90 4.60
N SER A 72 10.98 28.79 3.79
CA SER A 72 10.52 30.17 3.65
C SER A 72 9.35 30.34 2.69
N ASP A 73 9.06 29.33 1.83
CA ASP A 73 7.96 29.34 0.87
C ASP A 73 6.61 29.00 1.54
N PRO A 74 5.60 29.89 1.52
CA PRO A 74 4.27 29.62 2.05
C PRO A 74 3.57 28.42 1.36
N ILE A 75 3.88 28.18 0.06
CA ILE A 75 3.32 27.04 -0.68
C ILE A 75 3.86 25.73 -0.09
N TYR A 76 5.17 25.66 0.21
CA TYR A 76 5.74 24.49 0.85
C TYR A 76 5.17 24.23 2.25
N GLN A 77 4.97 25.29 3.07
CA GLN A 77 4.36 25.15 4.40
C GLN A 77 2.92 24.59 4.29
N SER A 78 2.13 25.12 3.34
CA SER A 78 0.79 24.58 3.05
C SER A 78 0.84 23.12 2.58
N THR A 79 1.81 22.79 1.76
CA THR A 79 2.03 21.43 1.22
C THR A 79 2.37 20.43 2.31
N MET A 80 3.17 20.82 3.31
CA MET A 80 3.47 19.96 4.47
C MET A 80 2.20 19.61 5.25
N VAL A 81 1.35 20.62 5.52
CA VAL A 81 0.06 20.42 6.20
C VAL A 81 -0.86 19.54 5.36
N ASN A 82 -0.97 19.80 4.06
CA ASN A 82 -1.79 18.99 3.16
C ASN A 82 -1.31 17.54 3.11
N THR A 83 0.00 17.31 3.04
CA THR A 83 0.57 15.96 3.03
C THR A 83 0.27 15.21 4.32
N ALA A 84 0.41 15.89 5.47
CA ALA A 84 0.08 15.30 6.77
C ALA A 84 -1.42 14.96 6.86
N LEU A 85 -2.32 15.85 6.43
CA LEU A 85 -3.76 15.61 6.39
C LEU A 85 -4.13 14.49 5.39
N TYR A 86 -3.51 14.52 4.21
CA TYR A 86 -3.72 13.49 3.19
C TYR A 86 -3.35 12.12 3.71
N LEU A 87 -2.18 11.97 4.33
CA LEU A 87 -1.76 10.71 4.95
C LEU A 87 -2.68 10.31 6.11
N ALA A 88 -2.96 11.23 7.02
CA ALA A 88 -3.77 10.95 8.20
C ALA A 88 -5.18 10.49 7.84
N LEU A 89 -5.83 11.17 6.90
CA LEU A 89 -7.21 10.86 6.51
C LEU A 89 -7.27 9.72 5.50
N ALA A 90 -6.52 9.79 4.41
CA ALA A 90 -6.60 8.81 3.34
C ALA A 90 -6.18 7.41 3.80
N VAL A 91 -5.11 7.29 4.61
CA VAL A 91 -4.66 5.98 5.10
C VAL A 91 -5.62 5.43 6.16
N ASN A 92 -5.88 6.20 7.23
CA ASN A 92 -6.66 5.65 8.35
C ASN A 92 -8.11 5.37 7.97
N VAL A 93 -8.79 6.30 7.28
CA VAL A 93 -10.18 6.10 6.86
C VAL A 93 -10.28 4.91 5.90
N LYS A 94 -9.40 4.85 4.90
CA LYS A 94 -9.33 3.74 3.95
C LYS A 94 -9.12 2.39 4.64
N MET A 95 -8.17 2.30 5.56
CA MET A 95 -7.85 1.05 6.25
C MET A 95 -8.96 0.60 7.20
N VAL A 96 -9.60 1.52 7.91
CA VAL A 96 -10.77 1.21 8.75
C VAL A 96 -11.94 0.74 7.90
N LEU A 97 -12.25 1.45 6.81
CA LEU A 97 -13.32 1.04 5.89
C LEU A 97 -13.03 -0.31 5.24
N ALA A 98 -11.80 -0.55 4.79
CA ALA A 98 -11.36 -1.83 4.24
C ALA A 98 -11.52 -2.97 5.26
N LEU A 99 -11.16 -2.73 6.51
CA LEU A 99 -11.33 -3.69 7.60
C LEU A 99 -12.82 -4.01 7.86
N LEU A 100 -13.69 -3.02 7.86
CA LEU A 100 -15.13 -3.21 8.04
C LEU A 100 -15.75 -3.96 6.85
N LEU A 101 -15.44 -3.53 5.64
CA LEU A 101 -15.94 -4.14 4.40
C LEU A 101 -15.43 -5.57 4.20
N SER A 102 -14.20 -5.89 4.63
CA SER A 102 -13.71 -7.26 4.61
C SER A 102 -14.61 -8.20 5.44
N GLY A 103 -15.14 -7.74 6.58
CA GLY A 103 -16.11 -8.50 7.37
C GLY A 103 -17.49 -8.62 6.71
N PHE A 104 -17.92 -7.58 6.00
CA PHE A 104 -19.17 -7.61 5.25
C PHE A 104 -19.14 -8.66 4.13
N PHE A 105 -18.03 -8.73 3.37
CA PHE A 105 -17.84 -9.67 2.26
C PHE A 105 -17.56 -11.12 2.68
N MET A 106 -17.37 -11.40 3.98
CA MET A 106 -17.30 -12.79 4.48
C MET A 106 -18.65 -13.54 4.42
N ARG A 107 -19.77 -12.84 4.22
CA ARG A 107 -21.08 -13.48 4.17
C ARG A 107 -21.19 -14.40 2.98
N PRO A 108 -21.73 -15.64 3.15
CA PRO A 108 -21.90 -16.56 2.04
C PRO A 108 -23.00 -16.08 1.09
N GLY A 109 -22.87 -16.44 -0.17
CA GLY A 109 -23.90 -16.20 -1.19
C GLY A 109 -23.37 -15.59 -2.46
N TRP A 110 -24.00 -15.94 -3.58
CA TRP A 110 -23.63 -15.45 -4.90
C TRP A 110 -23.75 -13.92 -5.03
N TRP A 111 -24.69 -13.31 -4.34
CA TRP A 111 -24.85 -11.85 -4.28
C TRP A 111 -23.62 -11.16 -3.71
N MET A 112 -23.01 -11.75 -2.68
CA MET A 112 -21.80 -11.20 -2.09
C MET A 112 -20.63 -11.23 -3.07
N GLN A 113 -20.53 -12.31 -3.86
CA GLN A 113 -19.50 -12.43 -4.91
C GLN A 113 -19.73 -11.40 -6.03
N ALA A 114 -20.99 -11.22 -6.46
CA ALA A 114 -21.34 -10.21 -7.47
C ALA A 114 -21.05 -8.78 -6.96
N LEU A 115 -21.42 -8.48 -5.71
CA LEU A 115 -21.11 -7.18 -5.09
C LEU A 115 -19.61 -6.96 -4.96
N LEU A 116 -18.84 -8.00 -4.60
CA LEU A 116 -17.39 -7.91 -4.51
C LEU A 116 -16.76 -7.62 -5.88
N LEU A 117 -17.25 -8.23 -6.94
CA LEU A 117 -16.79 -7.95 -8.32
C LEU A 117 -17.05 -6.49 -8.71
N ILE A 118 -18.24 -5.95 -8.44
CA ILE A 118 -18.56 -4.54 -8.68
C ILE A 118 -17.68 -3.63 -7.81
N TYR A 119 -17.48 -4.00 -6.55
CA TYR A 119 -16.67 -3.23 -5.61
C TYR A 119 -15.19 -3.13 -6.00
N ILE A 120 -14.65 -4.12 -6.70
CA ILE A 120 -13.25 -4.11 -7.16
C ILE A 120 -13.07 -3.21 -8.40
N LEU A 121 -14.12 -2.89 -9.16
CA LEU A 121 -14.01 -2.11 -10.40
C LEU A 121 -13.25 -0.79 -10.26
N PRO A 122 -13.42 0.03 -9.22
CA PRO A 122 -12.63 1.24 -9.04
C PRO A 122 -11.12 0.99 -9.09
N TRP A 123 -10.65 -0.07 -8.46
CA TRP A 123 -9.23 -0.44 -8.47
C TRP A 123 -8.76 -0.96 -9.83
N ALA A 124 -9.61 -1.66 -10.57
CA ALA A 124 -9.30 -2.24 -11.88
C ALA A 124 -9.20 -1.19 -13.02
N VAL A 125 -9.93 -0.06 -12.90
CA VAL A 125 -9.88 1.02 -13.92
C VAL A 125 -8.49 1.65 -13.94
N PRO A 126 -7.90 1.99 -15.11
CA PRO A 126 -6.65 2.74 -15.18
C PRO A 126 -6.73 4.04 -14.38
N ALA A 127 -5.70 4.31 -13.57
CA ALA A 127 -5.77 5.39 -12.58
C ALA A 127 -6.00 6.77 -13.22
N GLN A 128 -5.26 7.09 -14.28
CA GLN A 128 -5.35 8.38 -14.96
C GLN A 128 -6.75 8.63 -15.51
N SER A 129 -7.30 7.65 -16.24
CA SER A 129 -8.65 7.76 -16.82
C SER A 129 -9.72 7.93 -15.74
N GLY A 130 -9.60 7.16 -14.64
CA GLY A 130 -10.53 7.27 -13.51
C GLY A 130 -10.47 8.65 -12.84
N PHE A 131 -9.28 9.17 -12.59
CA PHE A 131 -9.11 10.47 -11.93
C PHE A 131 -9.55 11.63 -12.82
N ILE A 132 -9.22 11.61 -14.11
CA ILE A 132 -9.70 12.62 -15.07
C ILE A 132 -11.23 12.60 -15.14
N SER A 133 -11.85 11.43 -15.19
CA SER A 133 -13.32 11.33 -15.18
C SER A 133 -13.94 11.94 -13.93
N ILE A 134 -13.35 11.70 -12.75
CA ILE A 134 -13.83 12.30 -11.50
C ILE A 134 -13.60 13.81 -11.49
N HIS A 135 -12.45 14.30 -11.99
CA HIS A 135 -12.22 15.74 -12.15
C HIS A 135 -13.36 16.40 -12.93
N TRP A 136 -13.73 15.84 -14.08
CA TRP A 136 -14.84 16.35 -14.90
C TRP A 136 -16.20 16.23 -14.19
N MET A 137 -16.45 15.16 -13.43
CA MET A 137 -17.67 15.04 -12.62
C MET A 137 -17.78 16.11 -11.52
N LEU A 138 -16.64 16.60 -11.01
CA LEU A 138 -16.54 17.62 -9.96
C LEU A 138 -16.53 19.06 -10.50
N ASN A 139 -16.66 19.25 -11.81
CA ASN A 139 -16.75 20.61 -12.37
C ASN A 139 -17.97 21.35 -11.80
N GLY A 140 -17.76 22.62 -11.36
CA GLY A 140 -18.78 23.39 -10.67
C GLY A 140 -19.98 23.79 -11.54
N GLU A 141 -19.75 24.02 -12.83
CA GLU A 141 -20.78 24.56 -13.74
C GLU A 141 -21.58 23.46 -14.46
N TRP A 142 -20.89 22.47 -15.02
CA TRP A 142 -21.52 21.43 -15.86
C TRP A 142 -21.18 20.02 -15.41
N GLY A 143 -20.52 19.86 -14.26
CA GLY A 143 -20.16 18.54 -13.72
C GLY A 143 -21.36 17.72 -13.32
N PHE A 144 -21.20 16.41 -13.46
CA PHE A 144 -22.28 15.44 -13.13
C PHE A 144 -22.79 15.59 -11.69
N LEU A 145 -21.90 15.84 -10.74
CA LEU A 145 -22.27 15.89 -9.31
C LEU A 145 -23.20 17.06 -9.00
N ASN A 146 -22.89 18.27 -9.49
CA ASN A 146 -23.75 19.44 -9.30
C ASN A 146 -25.06 19.32 -10.05
N ASN A 147 -25.02 18.75 -11.26
CA ASN A 147 -26.25 18.48 -12.01
C ASN A 147 -27.16 17.48 -11.29
N LEU A 148 -26.60 16.44 -10.71
CA LEU A 148 -27.35 15.47 -9.91
C LEU A 148 -27.96 16.09 -8.64
N LEU A 149 -27.18 16.92 -7.91
CA LEU A 149 -27.67 17.66 -6.75
C LEU A 149 -28.83 18.60 -7.11
N TYR A 150 -28.71 19.33 -8.21
CA TYR A 150 -29.77 20.21 -8.68
C TYR A 150 -31.02 19.43 -9.12
N THR A 151 -30.85 18.34 -9.87
CA THR A 151 -31.98 17.57 -10.39
C THR A 151 -32.77 16.86 -9.28
N LEU A 152 -32.07 16.32 -8.27
CA LEU A 152 -32.74 15.56 -7.19
C LEU A 152 -33.22 16.43 -6.03
N PHE A 153 -32.49 17.48 -5.68
CA PHE A 153 -32.70 18.25 -4.47
C PHE A 153 -32.91 19.74 -4.70
N HIS A 154 -32.79 20.23 -5.95
CA HIS A 154 -32.82 21.66 -6.30
C HIS A 154 -31.80 22.52 -5.52
N ILE A 155 -30.63 21.89 -5.20
CA ILE A 155 -29.54 22.55 -4.48
C ILE A 155 -28.43 22.85 -5.49
N GLU A 156 -27.98 24.09 -5.56
CA GLU A 156 -26.76 24.47 -6.27
C GLU A 156 -25.57 23.89 -5.52
N GLY A 157 -24.80 23.02 -6.18
CA GLY A 157 -23.62 22.39 -5.60
C GLY A 157 -22.46 23.39 -5.50
N PRO A 158 -21.49 23.16 -4.60
CA PRO A 158 -20.35 24.01 -4.43
C PRO A 158 -19.34 23.90 -5.59
N SER A 159 -18.42 24.83 -5.66
CA SER A 159 -17.27 24.77 -6.58
C SER A 159 -16.20 23.84 -6.02
N TRP A 160 -16.38 22.52 -6.23
CA TRP A 160 -15.59 21.43 -5.64
C TRP A 160 -14.07 21.62 -5.78
N LEU A 161 -13.62 22.15 -6.92
CA LEU A 161 -12.21 22.26 -7.26
C LEU A 161 -11.64 23.68 -7.06
N ASN A 162 -12.51 24.68 -6.84
CA ASN A 162 -12.10 26.08 -6.69
C ASN A 162 -12.01 26.53 -5.21
N GLU A 163 -12.31 25.62 -4.28
CA GLU A 163 -12.14 25.84 -2.85
C GLU A 163 -11.10 24.87 -2.28
N ARG A 164 -10.10 25.41 -1.55
CA ARG A 164 -8.96 24.63 -1.05
C ARG A 164 -9.38 23.31 -0.37
N TRP A 165 -10.26 23.40 0.61
CA TRP A 165 -10.63 22.25 1.43
C TRP A 165 -11.51 21.25 0.70
N LEU A 166 -12.37 21.73 -0.20
CA LEU A 166 -13.18 20.86 -1.05
C LEU A 166 -12.31 20.14 -2.09
N ALA A 167 -11.35 20.83 -2.70
CA ALA A 167 -10.44 20.23 -3.68
C ALA A 167 -9.52 19.19 -3.03
N LEU A 168 -8.95 19.48 -1.86
CA LEU A 168 -8.15 18.52 -1.11
C LEU A 168 -9.00 17.34 -0.61
N GLY A 169 -10.19 17.61 -0.09
CA GLY A 169 -11.16 16.59 0.35
C GLY A 169 -11.61 15.68 -0.80
N SER A 170 -11.84 16.24 -1.97
CA SER A 170 -12.17 15.49 -3.20
C SER A 170 -11.02 14.58 -3.63
N ALA A 171 -9.78 15.05 -3.55
CA ALA A 171 -8.61 14.23 -3.82
C ALA A 171 -8.47 13.07 -2.80
N ILE A 172 -8.66 13.36 -1.50
CA ILE A 172 -8.65 12.34 -0.43
C ILE A 172 -9.75 11.29 -0.66
N ALA A 173 -10.98 11.73 -0.92
CA ALA A 173 -12.12 10.84 -1.17
C ALA A 173 -11.88 9.95 -2.41
N THR A 174 -11.36 10.54 -3.48
CA THR A 174 -11.01 9.81 -4.71
C THR A 174 -9.92 8.76 -4.46
N HIS A 175 -8.88 9.12 -3.71
CA HIS A 175 -7.83 8.18 -3.33
C HIS A 175 -8.37 7.01 -2.52
N ILE A 176 -9.24 7.29 -1.52
CA ILE A 176 -9.88 6.25 -0.71
C ILE A 176 -10.72 5.34 -1.60
N TRP A 177 -11.59 5.89 -2.43
CA TRP A 177 -12.45 5.15 -3.35
C TRP A 177 -11.64 4.24 -4.28
N LYS A 178 -10.55 4.74 -4.84
CA LYS A 178 -9.69 4.02 -5.78
C LYS A 178 -8.93 2.87 -5.13
N GLN A 179 -8.38 3.09 -3.95
CA GLN A 179 -7.44 2.17 -3.32
C GLN A 179 -8.08 1.22 -2.29
N MET A 180 -9.24 1.57 -1.75
CA MET A 180 -9.92 0.79 -0.70
C MET A 180 -10.22 -0.66 -1.12
N PRO A 181 -10.68 -0.96 -2.35
CA PRO A 181 -10.97 -2.34 -2.74
C PRO A 181 -9.77 -3.28 -2.63
N PHE A 182 -8.58 -2.84 -3.02
CA PHE A 182 -7.35 -3.62 -2.93
C PHE A 182 -7.07 -4.07 -1.49
N TRP A 183 -7.11 -3.13 -0.55
CA TRP A 183 -6.87 -3.44 0.86
C TRP A 183 -7.98 -4.29 1.48
N THR A 184 -9.22 -4.08 1.05
CA THR A 184 -10.36 -4.90 1.49
C THR A 184 -10.17 -6.37 1.12
N VAL A 185 -9.73 -6.67 -0.11
CA VAL A 185 -9.50 -8.05 -0.57
C VAL A 185 -8.37 -8.72 0.21
N ILE A 186 -7.28 -8.00 0.48
CA ILE A 186 -6.17 -8.55 1.28
C ILE A 186 -6.64 -8.88 2.71
N LEU A 187 -7.38 -7.96 3.35
CA LEU A 187 -7.90 -8.18 4.71
C LEU A 187 -8.98 -9.27 4.73
N LEU A 188 -9.79 -9.39 3.68
CA LEU A 188 -10.76 -10.47 3.51
C LEU A 188 -10.04 -11.82 3.45
N ALA A 189 -9.00 -11.94 2.62
CA ALA A 189 -8.20 -13.17 2.54
C ALA A 189 -7.57 -13.52 3.90
N GLY A 190 -7.05 -12.54 4.63
CA GLY A 190 -6.53 -12.75 5.98
C GLY A 190 -7.57 -13.24 6.99
N ARG A 191 -8.81 -12.73 6.91
CA ARG A 191 -9.92 -13.22 7.75
C ARG A 191 -10.33 -14.64 7.37
N MET A 192 -10.37 -14.95 6.08
CA MET A 192 -10.72 -16.30 5.59
C MET A 192 -9.67 -17.35 5.96
N ALA A 193 -8.45 -16.96 6.26
CA ALA A 193 -7.38 -17.83 6.72
C ALA A 193 -7.51 -18.23 8.20
N ILE A 194 -8.39 -17.60 8.99
CA ILE A 194 -8.66 -17.97 10.38
C ILE A 194 -9.40 -19.31 10.40
N PRO A 195 -8.89 -20.34 11.11
CA PRO A 195 -9.57 -21.63 11.24
C PRO A 195 -10.98 -21.45 11.82
N LEU A 196 -11.98 -22.12 11.22
CA LEU A 196 -13.37 -22.04 11.65
C LEU A 196 -13.55 -22.55 13.10
N GLU A 197 -12.75 -23.51 13.52
CA GLU A 197 -12.74 -24.06 14.87
C GLU A 197 -12.54 -22.99 15.95
N ILE A 198 -11.67 -22.01 15.70
CA ILE A 198 -11.44 -20.89 16.63
C ILE A 198 -12.70 -20.02 16.73
N LEU A 199 -13.36 -19.76 15.59
CA LEU A 199 -14.56 -18.94 15.56
C LEU A 199 -15.77 -19.67 16.17
N ASP A 200 -15.85 -21.00 16.01
CA ASP A 200 -16.91 -21.81 16.58
C ASP A 200 -16.73 -21.99 18.09
N THR A 201 -15.52 -22.21 18.57
CA THR A 201 -15.20 -22.21 20.00
C THR A 201 -15.59 -20.89 20.66
N ALA A 202 -15.25 -19.78 20.01
CA ALA A 202 -15.61 -18.45 20.48
C ALA A 202 -17.12 -18.25 20.63
N LYS A 203 -17.92 -18.80 19.70
CA LYS A 203 -19.40 -18.75 19.79
C LYS A 203 -19.92 -19.54 21.00
N VAL A 204 -19.32 -20.71 21.30
CA VAL A 204 -19.67 -21.51 22.48
C VAL A 204 -19.37 -20.72 23.76
N ASP A 205 -18.27 -19.97 23.80
CA ASP A 205 -17.89 -19.08 24.91
C ASP A 205 -18.71 -17.78 24.97
N GLY A 206 -19.72 -17.62 24.09
CA GLY A 206 -20.60 -16.46 24.03
C GLY A 206 -20.01 -15.23 23.37
N ALA A 207 -18.83 -15.34 22.73
CA ALA A 207 -18.23 -14.26 21.97
C ALA A 207 -18.83 -14.21 20.55
N THR A 208 -19.86 -13.38 20.35
CA THR A 208 -20.53 -13.21 19.05
C THR A 208 -20.41 -11.74 18.56
N GLY A 209 -20.64 -11.52 17.27
CA GLY A 209 -20.67 -10.19 16.66
C GLY A 209 -19.44 -9.34 16.93
N LEU A 210 -19.63 -8.14 17.46
CA LEU A 210 -18.55 -7.20 17.74
C LEU A 210 -17.55 -7.73 18.78
N ARG A 211 -18.03 -8.50 19.76
CA ARG A 211 -17.16 -9.11 20.78
C ARG A 211 -16.18 -10.13 20.17
N CYS A 212 -16.67 -10.99 19.28
CA CYS A 212 -15.83 -11.92 18.52
C CYS A 212 -14.82 -11.16 17.62
N PHE A 213 -15.28 -10.08 16.97
CA PHE A 213 -14.42 -9.27 16.14
C PHE A 213 -13.25 -8.65 16.92
N VAL A 214 -13.55 -7.96 18.03
CA VAL A 214 -12.53 -7.19 18.80
C VAL A 214 -11.56 -8.10 19.55
N HIS A 215 -12.06 -9.22 20.13
CA HIS A 215 -11.22 -10.06 21.01
C HIS A 215 -10.58 -11.25 20.30
N ILE A 216 -11.05 -11.64 19.11
CA ILE A 216 -10.56 -12.81 18.39
C ILE A 216 -10.08 -12.45 16.98
N THR A 217 -10.98 -11.95 16.13
CA THR A 217 -10.62 -11.68 14.73
C THR A 217 -9.54 -10.62 14.60
N LEU A 218 -9.72 -9.47 15.24
CA LEU A 218 -8.80 -8.33 15.13
C LEU A 218 -7.38 -8.65 15.66
N PRO A 219 -7.21 -9.29 16.82
CA PRO A 219 -5.89 -9.71 17.26
C PRO A 219 -5.20 -10.70 16.30
N LEU A 220 -5.94 -11.69 15.76
CA LEU A 220 -5.39 -12.67 14.84
C LEU A 220 -4.93 -12.08 13.50
N ILE A 221 -5.59 -11.03 13.00
CA ILE A 221 -5.18 -10.34 11.76
C ILE A 221 -4.39 -9.07 12.02
N ALA A 222 -4.04 -8.75 13.26
CA ALA A 222 -3.41 -7.47 13.62
C ALA A 222 -2.09 -7.24 12.87
N ASN A 223 -1.24 -8.26 12.75
CA ASN A 223 0.02 -8.19 12.01
C ASN A 223 -0.20 -7.91 10.53
N LEU A 224 -1.19 -8.57 9.91
CA LEU A 224 -1.59 -8.31 8.54
C LEU A 224 -2.10 -6.87 8.38
N TYR A 225 -3.00 -6.42 9.28
CA TYR A 225 -3.55 -5.07 9.26
C TYR A 225 -2.44 -3.99 9.39
N LEU A 226 -1.50 -4.18 10.30
CA LEU A 226 -0.36 -3.26 10.49
C LEU A 226 0.55 -3.25 9.25
N THR A 227 0.83 -4.41 8.66
CA THR A 227 1.63 -4.51 7.43
C THR A 227 0.93 -3.80 6.27
N CYS A 228 -0.37 -4.02 6.09
CA CYS A 228 -1.17 -3.34 5.08
C CYS A 228 -1.20 -1.83 5.30
N THR A 229 -1.31 -1.37 6.55
CA THR A 229 -1.29 0.06 6.90
C THR A 229 0.05 0.70 6.58
N LEU A 230 1.16 0.01 6.87
CA LEU A 230 2.52 0.47 6.52
C LEU A 230 2.69 0.62 5.01
N LEU A 231 2.34 -0.42 4.26
CA LEU A 231 2.42 -0.39 2.79
C LEU A 231 1.50 0.69 2.20
N SER A 232 0.27 0.80 2.73
CA SER A 232 -0.68 1.84 2.34
C SER A 232 -0.13 3.25 2.59
N THR A 233 0.59 3.47 3.70
CA THR A 233 1.21 4.76 4.02
C THR A 233 2.31 5.10 3.01
N ILE A 234 3.18 4.13 2.69
CA ILE A 234 4.26 4.31 1.70
C ILE A 234 3.67 4.65 0.32
N PHE A 235 2.65 3.91 -0.13
CA PHE A 235 2.00 4.16 -1.42
C PHE A 235 1.27 5.50 -1.45
N THR A 236 0.62 5.90 -0.36
CA THR A 236 -0.10 7.17 -0.27
C THR A 236 0.86 8.36 -0.24
N LEU A 237 2.02 8.25 0.42
CA LEU A 237 3.03 9.31 0.45
C LEU A 237 3.64 9.56 -0.94
N GLY A 238 3.80 8.52 -1.75
CA GLY A 238 4.27 8.61 -3.14
C GLY A 238 3.17 8.89 -4.17
N ASP A 239 1.93 9.09 -3.74
CA ASP A 239 0.80 9.28 -4.67
C ASP A 239 0.80 10.69 -5.27
N PHE A 240 1.42 10.80 -6.43
CA PHE A 240 1.36 11.98 -7.28
C PHE A 240 0.04 12.06 -8.06
N ASN A 241 -0.40 10.92 -8.62
CA ASN A 241 -1.45 10.91 -9.64
C ASN A 241 -2.79 11.45 -9.13
N THR A 242 -3.22 11.06 -7.93
CA THR A 242 -4.54 11.45 -7.43
C THR A 242 -4.66 12.96 -7.30
N VAL A 243 -3.72 13.62 -6.62
CA VAL A 243 -3.79 15.07 -6.41
C VAL A 243 -3.56 15.80 -7.72
N PHE A 244 -2.64 15.33 -8.58
CA PHE A 244 -2.35 15.97 -9.86
C PHE A 244 -3.56 15.96 -10.79
N PHE A 245 -4.23 14.83 -10.98
CA PHE A 245 -5.36 14.74 -11.91
C PHE A 245 -6.67 15.26 -11.33
N ILE A 246 -6.85 15.33 -10.00
CA ILE A 246 -8.06 15.87 -9.37
C ILE A 246 -8.00 17.38 -9.23
N SER A 247 -6.94 17.94 -8.65
CA SER A 247 -6.85 19.38 -8.36
C SER A 247 -5.71 20.10 -9.07
N GLY A 248 -4.69 19.36 -9.56
CA GLY A 248 -3.48 19.95 -10.11
C GLY A 248 -2.70 20.82 -9.11
N GLY A 249 -2.97 20.68 -7.80
CA GLY A 249 -2.47 21.58 -6.77
C GLY A 249 -3.33 22.84 -6.55
N GLY A 250 -4.36 23.06 -7.40
CA GLY A 250 -5.28 24.21 -7.30
C GLY A 250 -6.28 24.12 -6.13
N PRO A 251 -6.93 25.24 -5.81
CA PRO A 251 -6.72 26.58 -6.31
C PRO A 251 -5.43 27.24 -5.77
N ALA A 252 -4.84 28.12 -6.55
CA ALA A 252 -3.68 28.95 -6.16
C ALA A 252 -2.50 28.17 -5.54
N ASN A 253 -2.22 26.95 -5.98
CA ASN A 253 -1.20 26.02 -5.44
C ASN A 253 -1.40 25.61 -3.97
N LEU A 254 -2.63 25.71 -3.44
CA LEU A 254 -2.91 25.46 -2.02
C LEU A 254 -3.24 24.00 -1.69
N THR A 255 -3.35 23.12 -2.68
CA THR A 255 -3.67 21.67 -2.46
C THR A 255 -2.54 20.73 -2.85
N HIS A 256 -1.34 21.24 -3.14
CA HIS A 256 -0.19 20.39 -3.37
C HIS A 256 0.08 19.49 -2.16
N VAL A 257 0.50 18.26 -2.45
CA VAL A 257 1.22 17.37 -1.54
C VAL A 257 2.69 17.31 -1.95
N LEU A 258 3.58 16.78 -1.12
CA LEU A 258 5.03 16.79 -1.40
C LEU A 258 5.38 16.18 -2.76
N ALA A 259 4.69 15.12 -3.17
CA ALA A 259 4.90 14.49 -4.47
C ALA A 259 4.56 15.45 -5.64
N THR A 260 3.44 16.18 -5.57
CA THR A 260 3.04 17.11 -6.63
C THR A 260 3.84 18.41 -6.61
N LEU A 261 4.23 18.89 -5.43
CA LEU A 261 5.11 20.06 -5.32
C LEU A 261 6.50 19.76 -5.87
N GLY A 262 7.04 18.57 -5.59
CA GLY A 262 8.32 18.12 -6.13
C GLY A 262 8.33 18.13 -7.66
N ILE A 263 7.29 17.62 -8.29
CA ILE A 263 7.15 17.62 -9.75
C ILE A 263 6.99 19.06 -10.28
N ARG A 264 6.14 19.87 -9.66
CA ARG A 264 5.97 21.27 -10.05
C ARG A 264 7.29 22.04 -10.04
N ASN A 265 8.05 21.96 -8.95
CA ASN A 265 9.33 22.65 -8.85
C ASN A 265 10.34 22.14 -9.88
N ALA A 266 10.41 20.82 -10.07
CA ALA A 266 11.38 20.21 -10.99
C ALA A 266 11.09 20.49 -12.46
N PHE A 267 9.82 20.46 -12.88
CA PHE A 267 9.44 20.50 -14.30
C PHE A 267 8.73 21.81 -14.71
N ASP A 268 7.80 22.33 -13.91
CA ASP A 268 7.07 23.54 -14.28
C ASP A 268 7.91 24.79 -14.01
N LEU A 269 8.68 24.81 -12.92
CA LEU A 269 9.59 25.91 -12.57
C LEU A 269 11.02 25.72 -13.10
N ALA A 270 11.31 24.54 -13.67
CA ALA A 270 12.63 24.15 -14.16
C ALA A 270 13.75 24.23 -13.07
N GLU A 271 13.40 23.90 -11.82
CA GLU A 271 14.30 23.86 -10.66
C GLU A 271 14.39 22.43 -10.08
N PRO A 272 15.04 21.47 -10.79
CA PRO A 272 15.12 20.09 -10.36
C PRO A 272 15.70 19.89 -8.96
N PRO A 273 16.74 20.65 -8.52
CA PRO A 273 17.27 20.48 -7.16
C PRO A 273 16.24 20.79 -6.08
N LEU A 274 15.44 21.85 -6.27
CA LEU A 274 14.38 22.27 -5.35
C LEU A 274 13.23 21.25 -5.34
N GLY A 275 12.87 20.73 -6.52
CA GLY A 275 11.87 19.67 -6.64
C GLY A 275 12.26 18.38 -5.91
N VAL A 276 13.52 17.96 -6.07
CA VAL A 276 14.04 16.77 -5.36
C VAL A 276 14.12 17.04 -3.85
N ALA A 277 14.56 18.21 -3.41
CA ALA A 277 14.60 18.57 -1.99
C ALA A 277 13.20 18.55 -1.37
N ALA A 278 12.18 19.06 -2.09
CA ALA A 278 10.77 18.98 -1.66
C ALA A 278 10.31 17.52 -1.50
N ALA A 279 10.61 16.65 -2.46
CA ALA A 279 10.27 15.22 -2.36
C ALA A 279 11.04 14.53 -1.21
N MET A 280 12.33 14.82 -1.03
CA MET A 280 13.16 14.27 0.06
C MET A 280 12.69 14.70 1.46
N SER A 281 12.02 15.86 1.58
CA SER A 281 11.45 16.31 2.85
C SER A 281 10.34 15.40 3.39
N ALA A 282 9.84 14.45 2.59
CA ALA A 282 8.98 13.37 3.05
C ALA A 282 9.72 12.31 3.90
N LEU A 283 11.04 12.13 3.74
CA LEU A 283 11.82 11.10 4.42
C LEU A 283 11.80 11.24 5.95
N PRO A 284 11.99 12.43 6.55
CA PRO A 284 11.88 12.61 7.99
C PRO A 284 10.52 12.23 8.57
N LEU A 285 9.45 12.34 7.79
CA LEU A 285 8.11 11.91 8.18
C LEU A 285 7.95 10.39 8.04
N MET A 286 8.48 9.81 6.96
CA MET A 286 8.30 8.40 6.62
C MET A 286 9.17 7.47 7.48
N ILE A 287 10.45 7.81 7.70
CA ILE A 287 11.41 6.94 8.38
C ILE A 287 10.96 6.59 9.81
N PRO A 288 10.58 7.55 10.69
CA PRO A 288 10.10 7.23 12.02
C PRO A 288 8.83 6.37 12.00
N LEU A 289 7.90 6.66 11.09
CA LEU A 289 6.66 5.90 10.95
C LEU A 289 6.94 4.44 10.59
N VAL A 290 7.81 4.21 9.61
CA VAL A 290 8.24 2.86 9.20
C VAL A 290 8.93 2.13 10.37
N ILE A 291 9.84 2.80 11.08
CA ILE A 291 10.56 2.21 12.22
C ILE A 291 9.57 1.81 13.34
N VAL A 292 8.62 2.67 13.69
CA VAL A 292 7.63 2.39 14.73
C VAL A 292 6.75 1.20 14.33
N LEU A 293 6.26 1.16 13.10
CA LEU A 293 5.44 0.05 12.60
C LEU A 293 6.23 -1.26 12.54
N MET A 294 7.48 -1.23 12.04
CA MET A 294 8.36 -2.41 12.00
C MET A 294 8.67 -2.97 13.41
N ARG A 295 8.90 -2.08 14.38
CA ARG A 295 9.09 -2.51 15.78
C ARG A 295 7.86 -3.19 16.35
N ARG A 296 6.67 -2.65 16.08
CA ARG A 296 5.40 -3.26 16.52
C ARG A 296 5.17 -4.63 15.90
N LEU A 297 5.47 -4.81 14.62
CA LEU A 297 5.37 -6.12 13.94
C LEU A 297 6.28 -7.16 14.60
N ARG A 298 7.55 -6.83 14.85
CA ARG A 298 8.49 -7.75 15.53
C ARG A 298 8.05 -8.15 16.92
N THR A 299 7.45 -7.23 17.67
CA THR A 299 6.97 -7.52 19.04
C THR A 299 5.76 -8.47 19.00
N ALA A 300 4.92 -8.37 17.99
CA ALA A 300 3.75 -9.23 17.84
C ALA A 300 4.10 -10.65 17.35
N GLU A 301 5.19 -10.85 16.59
CA GLU A 301 5.68 -12.18 16.19
C GLU A 301 6.24 -13.00 17.38
N VAL A 302 6.72 -12.35 18.43
CA VAL A 302 7.29 -13.01 19.60
C VAL A 302 6.21 -13.51 20.59
N GLN A 303 4.95 -13.11 20.41
CA GLN A 303 3.84 -13.45 21.31
C GLN A 303 2.94 -14.59 20.77
N LEU A 304 3.22 -15.13 19.59
CA LEU A 304 2.58 -16.31 18.98
C LEU A 304 3.49 -17.52 19.08
#